data_da0e7410abd819285bdb0e1ef205de8b
#
_entry.id   da0e7410abd819285bdb0e1ef205de8b
#
_cell.length_a   1.000
_cell.length_b   1.000
_cell.length_c   1.000
_cell.angle_alpha   90.00
_cell.angle_beta   90.00
_cell.angle_gamma   90.00
#
_symmetry.space_group_name_H-M   'P 1'
#
loop_
_entity.id
_entity.type
_entity.pdbx_description
1 polymer ?
#
loop_
_entity_poly.entity_id
_entity_poly.type
_entity_poly.pdbx_seq_one_letter_code
_entity_poly.pdbx_strand_id
1 'polypeptide(L)'
;SNREYAKLLDEEKKHTAMIEELTKKLQSQLELFTVSIPGGVKISNDDPEYSFKYVSEQFANMLGYATPKELLDASGGNIIGLAHPDDVEVGLADALNQYTHSDHYATIYRIRCKDGTYKYIEDRGQKVIKVNGTIEHWNLMLDKNDFMHKSIALESEKKANKSKSDFLSRMSHDMRTPLNGIIGLLKISEKHFNDR
;
A
#
# COMPACT_ATOMS: atom_id res chain seq x y z
N SER A 1 -43.37 -7.25 -44.42
CA SER A 1 -44.41 -8.26 -44.27
C SER A 1 -44.12 -9.19 -43.09
N ASN A 2 -45.07 -10.01 -42.65
CA ASN A 2 -44.96 -10.87 -41.46
C ASN A 2 -43.72 -11.78 -41.44
N ARG A 3 -43.19 -12.18 -42.58
CA ARG A 3 -41.94 -12.99 -42.68
C ARG A 3 -40.67 -12.20 -42.36
N GLU A 4 -40.61 -10.94 -42.71
CA GLU A 4 -39.48 -10.07 -42.35
C GLU A 4 -39.48 -9.72 -40.87
N TYR A 5 -40.64 -9.47 -40.31
CA TYR A 5 -40.79 -9.23 -38.87
C TYR A 5 -40.38 -10.45 -38.04
N ALA A 6 -40.76 -11.66 -38.48
CA ALA A 6 -40.37 -12.90 -37.83
C ALA A 6 -38.85 -13.16 -37.88
N LYS A 7 -38.16 -12.79 -38.98
CA LYS A 7 -36.70 -12.86 -39.10
C LYS A 7 -36.00 -11.88 -38.17
N LEU A 8 -36.46 -10.63 -38.13
CA LEU A 8 -35.88 -9.61 -37.23
C LEU A 8 -36.04 -10.00 -35.77
N LEU A 9 -37.18 -10.56 -35.39
CA LEU A 9 -37.40 -11.03 -34.02
C LEU A 9 -36.51 -12.23 -33.67
N ASP A 10 -36.22 -13.13 -34.59
CA ASP A 10 -35.30 -14.26 -34.39
C ASP A 10 -33.84 -13.80 -34.28
N GLU A 11 -33.44 -12.82 -35.08
CA GLU A 11 -32.12 -12.18 -35.00
C GLU A 11 -31.93 -11.41 -33.69
N GLU A 12 -32.93 -10.67 -33.23
CA GLU A 12 -32.91 -9.97 -31.94
C GLU A 12 -32.78 -10.94 -30.78
N LYS A 13 -33.53 -12.05 -30.79
CA LYS A 13 -33.41 -13.09 -29.78
C LYS A 13 -32.01 -13.74 -29.77
N LYS A 14 -31.41 -13.99 -30.93
CA LYS A 14 -30.04 -14.52 -31.01
C LYS A 14 -29.01 -13.54 -30.49
N HIS A 15 -29.14 -12.25 -30.81
CA HIS A 15 -28.25 -11.22 -30.27
C HIS A 15 -28.39 -11.10 -28.75
N THR A 16 -29.60 -11.13 -28.22
CA THR A 16 -29.81 -11.07 -26.74
C THR A 16 -29.19 -12.28 -26.04
N ALA A 17 -29.41 -13.49 -26.56
CA ALA A 17 -28.80 -14.69 -26.00
C ALA A 17 -27.27 -14.66 -26.06
N MET A 18 -26.68 -14.16 -27.13
CA MET A 18 -25.25 -14.00 -27.29
C MET A 18 -24.65 -12.97 -26.32
N ILE A 19 -25.36 -11.86 -26.10
CA ILE A 19 -24.97 -10.85 -25.12
C ILE A 19 -25.01 -11.42 -23.69
N GLU A 20 -26.06 -12.17 -23.36
CA GLU A 20 -26.18 -12.84 -22.05
C GLU A 20 -25.04 -13.85 -21.82
N GLU A 21 -24.71 -14.67 -22.83
CA GLU A 21 -23.61 -15.64 -22.74
C GLU A 21 -22.26 -14.94 -22.58
N LEU A 22 -21.97 -13.90 -23.36
CA LEU A 22 -20.76 -13.10 -23.25
C LEU A 22 -20.64 -12.42 -21.90
N THR A 23 -21.75 -11.87 -21.40
CA THR A 23 -21.80 -11.21 -20.08
C THR A 23 -21.49 -12.21 -18.97
N LYS A 24 -22.10 -13.39 -19.01
CA LYS A 24 -21.85 -14.47 -18.05
C LYS A 24 -20.41 -14.96 -18.09
N LYS A 25 -19.85 -15.12 -19.28
CA LYS A 25 -18.44 -15.52 -19.48
C LYS A 25 -17.48 -14.46 -18.92
N LEU A 26 -17.75 -13.20 -19.19
CA LEU A 26 -16.95 -12.08 -18.70
C LEU A 26 -17.01 -11.98 -17.17
N GLN A 27 -18.21 -12.15 -16.58
CA GLN A 27 -18.38 -12.21 -15.14
C GLN A 27 -17.56 -13.34 -14.49
N SER A 28 -17.65 -14.56 -15.06
CA SER A 28 -16.86 -15.70 -14.55
C SER A 28 -15.35 -15.46 -14.67
N GLN A 29 -14.87 -14.82 -15.73
CA GLN A 29 -13.47 -14.44 -15.88
C GLN A 29 -13.05 -13.38 -14.87
N LEU A 30 -13.89 -12.38 -14.61
CA LEU A 30 -13.64 -11.36 -13.60
C LEU A 30 -13.61 -11.96 -12.17
N GLU A 31 -14.50 -12.90 -11.87
CA GLU A 31 -14.49 -13.63 -10.59
C GLU A 31 -13.21 -14.43 -10.40
N LEU A 32 -12.78 -15.17 -11.43
CA LEU A 32 -11.50 -15.90 -11.40
C LEU A 32 -10.31 -14.95 -11.23
N PHE A 33 -10.33 -13.80 -11.89
CA PHE A 33 -9.28 -12.78 -11.75
C PHE A 33 -9.23 -12.20 -10.33
N THR A 34 -10.39 -11.84 -9.77
CA THR A 34 -10.48 -11.27 -8.41
C THR A 34 -10.05 -12.26 -7.32
N VAL A 35 -10.33 -13.55 -7.47
CA VAL A 35 -9.88 -14.60 -6.54
C VAL A 35 -8.38 -14.86 -6.66
N SER A 36 -7.79 -14.67 -7.85
CA SER A 36 -6.38 -14.95 -8.13
C SER A 36 -5.44 -13.80 -7.75
N ILE A 37 -5.96 -12.58 -7.57
CA ILE A 37 -5.16 -11.41 -7.18
C ILE A 37 -5.06 -11.37 -5.65
N PRO A 38 -3.83 -11.39 -5.07
CA PRO A 38 -3.65 -11.24 -3.64
C PRO A 38 -3.96 -9.79 -3.23
N GLY A 39 -5.22 -9.47 -2.99
CA GLY A 39 -5.64 -8.12 -2.63
C GLY A 39 -7.12 -7.90 -2.83
N GLY A 40 -7.57 -6.69 -2.50
CA GLY A 40 -8.93 -6.23 -2.74
C GLY A 40 -9.01 -5.22 -3.88
N VAL A 41 -10.21 -4.97 -4.35
CA VAL A 41 -10.49 -3.97 -5.39
C VAL A 41 -11.47 -2.95 -4.84
N LYS A 42 -11.20 -1.67 -5.11
CA LYS A 42 -12.18 -0.59 -4.95
C LYS A 42 -12.29 0.24 -6.22
N ILE A 43 -13.44 0.82 -6.44
CA ILE A 43 -13.68 1.85 -7.44
C ILE A 43 -14.24 3.06 -6.71
N SER A 44 -13.65 4.23 -6.94
CA SER A 44 -14.09 5.49 -6.35
C SER A 44 -14.48 6.49 -7.43
N ASN A 45 -15.37 7.40 -7.08
CA ASN A 45 -15.69 8.56 -7.89
C ASN A 45 -14.54 9.59 -7.82
N ASP A 46 -14.47 10.47 -8.82
CA ASP A 46 -13.54 11.60 -8.85
C ASP A 46 -14.22 12.80 -8.15
N ASP A 47 -14.49 12.65 -6.87
CA ASP A 47 -15.02 13.69 -6.00
C ASP A 47 -14.02 14.01 -4.86
N PRO A 48 -14.20 15.09 -4.08
CA PRO A 48 -13.25 15.50 -3.03
C PRO A 48 -13.03 14.46 -1.94
N GLU A 49 -13.98 13.55 -1.74
CA GLU A 49 -13.92 12.51 -0.72
C GLU A 49 -13.49 11.16 -1.27
N TYR A 50 -13.35 11.02 -2.61
CA TYR A 50 -13.12 9.75 -3.29
C TYR A 50 -14.12 8.68 -2.85
N SER A 51 -15.41 9.05 -2.91
CA SER A 51 -16.51 8.18 -2.46
C SER A 51 -16.51 6.85 -3.20
N PHE A 52 -16.79 5.78 -2.46
CA PHE A 52 -16.80 4.44 -3.00
C PHE A 52 -18.00 4.21 -3.93
N LYS A 53 -17.72 3.77 -5.13
CA LYS A 53 -18.69 3.23 -6.07
C LYS A 53 -18.80 1.72 -5.99
N TYR A 54 -17.66 1.06 -5.72
CA TYR A 54 -17.57 -0.39 -5.57
C TYR A 54 -16.45 -0.75 -4.59
N VAL A 55 -16.71 -1.80 -3.82
CA VAL A 55 -15.73 -2.43 -2.90
C VAL A 55 -15.89 -3.94 -3.01
N SER A 56 -14.81 -4.66 -3.25
CA SER A 56 -14.83 -6.12 -3.30
C SER A 56 -14.93 -6.76 -1.92
N GLU A 57 -15.45 -7.99 -1.86
CA GLU A 57 -15.48 -8.78 -0.62
C GLU A 57 -14.06 -9.01 -0.07
N GLN A 58 -13.07 -9.23 -0.95
CA GLN A 58 -11.68 -9.42 -0.56
C GLN A 58 -11.11 -8.21 0.18
N PHE A 59 -11.44 -6.99 -0.27
CA PHE A 59 -11.00 -5.78 0.43
C PHE A 59 -11.68 -5.64 1.80
N ALA A 60 -12.98 -5.90 1.89
CA ALA A 60 -13.68 -5.90 3.17
C ALA A 60 -13.10 -6.93 4.14
N ASN A 61 -12.92 -8.18 3.68
CA ASN A 61 -12.36 -9.27 4.48
C ASN A 61 -10.91 -8.99 4.93
N MET A 62 -10.09 -8.38 4.08
CA MET A 62 -8.71 -7.98 4.42
C MET A 62 -8.65 -7.06 5.64
N LEU A 63 -9.65 -6.20 5.80
CA LEU A 63 -9.78 -5.27 6.92
C LEU A 63 -10.62 -5.83 8.09
N GLY A 64 -11.07 -7.10 8.01
CA GLY A 64 -11.83 -7.78 9.05
C GLY A 64 -13.34 -7.51 9.03
N TYR A 65 -13.87 -6.88 7.97
CA TYR A 65 -15.31 -6.71 7.77
C TYR A 65 -15.90 -7.93 7.09
N ALA A 66 -17.09 -8.36 7.51
CA ALA A 66 -17.74 -9.54 6.94
C ALA A 66 -18.30 -9.29 5.53
N THR A 67 -18.67 -8.06 5.22
CA THR A 67 -19.25 -7.68 3.93
C THR A 67 -18.78 -6.31 3.47
N PRO A 68 -18.81 -6.02 2.15
CA PRO A 68 -18.58 -4.68 1.61
C PRO A 68 -19.51 -3.62 2.22
N LYS A 69 -20.77 -3.98 2.48
CA LYS A 69 -21.74 -3.06 3.10
C LYS A 69 -21.29 -2.62 4.48
N GLU A 70 -20.83 -3.55 5.31
CA GLU A 70 -20.33 -3.24 6.66
C GLU A 70 -19.12 -2.28 6.60
N LEU A 71 -18.21 -2.50 5.66
CA LEU A 71 -17.07 -1.60 5.43
C LEU A 71 -17.53 -0.22 4.99
N LEU A 72 -18.48 -0.12 4.05
CA LEU A 72 -19.03 1.15 3.58
C LEU A 72 -19.69 1.93 4.73
N ASP A 73 -20.48 1.27 5.57
CA ASP A 73 -21.13 1.88 6.72
C ASP A 73 -20.07 2.41 7.74
N ALA A 74 -19.01 1.65 7.98
CA ALA A 74 -17.94 2.01 8.94
C ALA A 74 -17.01 3.10 8.43
N SER A 75 -16.87 3.25 7.11
CA SER A 75 -15.98 4.23 6.45
C SER A 75 -16.64 5.57 6.14
N GLY A 76 -17.95 5.68 6.30
CA GLY A 76 -18.71 6.81 5.77
C GLY A 76 -18.74 6.84 4.24
N GLY A 77 -18.52 5.68 3.60
CA GLY A 77 -18.60 5.52 2.14
C GLY A 77 -17.39 6.00 1.36
N ASN A 78 -16.23 6.24 2.01
CA ASN A 78 -15.04 6.72 1.32
C ASN A 78 -13.75 6.19 1.97
N ILE A 79 -12.62 6.31 1.25
CA ILE A 79 -11.32 5.81 1.74
C ILE A 79 -10.73 6.68 2.84
N ILE A 80 -11.02 7.97 2.84
CA ILE A 80 -10.50 8.92 3.82
C ILE A 80 -11.01 8.56 5.22
N GLY A 81 -12.26 8.11 5.34
CA GLY A 81 -12.83 7.65 6.61
C GLY A 81 -12.17 6.40 7.21
N LEU A 82 -11.38 5.67 6.42
CA LEU A 82 -10.61 4.51 6.87
C LEU A 82 -9.12 4.82 7.05
N ALA A 83 -8.58 5.78 6.31
CA ALA A 83 -7.16 6.11 6.35
C ALA A 83 -6.76 6.67 7.71
N HIS A 84 -5.50 6.39 8.12
CA HIS A 84 -4.95 7.00 9.33
C HIS A 84 -4.84 8.53 9.14
N PRO A 85 -5.27 9.36 10.11
CA PRO A 85 -5.28 10.82 9.95
C PRO A 85 -3.95 11.41 9.50
N ASP A 86 -2.82 10.93 10.06
CA ASP A 86 -1.49 11.42 9.70
C ASP A 86 -1.07 11.09 8.26
N ASP A 87 -1.71 10.08 7.65
CA ASP A 87 -1.35 9.60 6.31
C ASP A 87 -2.24 10.22 5.20
N VAL A 88 -3.39 10.81 5.56
CA VAL A 88 -4.36 11.35 4.59
C VAL A 88 -3.73 12.42 3.71
N GLU A 89 -3.14 13.45 4.31
CA GLU A 89 -2.56 14.57 3.56
C GLU A 89 -1.38 14.13 2.71
N VAL A 90 -0.46 13.36 3.29
CA VAL A 90 0.76 12.88 2.62
C VAL A 90 0.43 11.89 1.50
N GLY A 91 -0.45 10.92 1.76
CA GLY A 91 -0.86 9.92 0.78
C GLY A 91 -1.63 10.51 -0.39
N LEU A 92 -2.52 11.47 -0.13
CA LEU A 92 -3.26 12.16 -1.16
C LEU A 92 -2.35 13.05 -2.02
N ALA A 93 -1.44 13.80 -1.39
CA ALA A 93 -0.47 14.63 -2.11
C ALA A 93 0.45 13.78 -3.00
N ASP A 94 0.90 12.62 -2.52
CA ASP A 94 1.72 11.69 -3.29
C ASP A 94 0.95 11.13 -4.51
N ALA A 95 -0.29 10.67 -4.32
CA ALA A 95 -1.12 10.18 -5.41
C ALA A 95 -1.40 11.26 -6.47
N LEU A 96 -1.74 12.48 -6.04
CA LEU A 96 -1.99 13.60 -6.93
C LEU A 96 -0.72 13.98 -7.72
N ASN A 97 0.44 14.00 -7.08
CA ASN A 97 1.71 14.27 -7.75
C ASN A 97 2.01 13.21 -8.83
N GLN A 98 1.79 11.92 -8.54
CA GLN A 98 1.97 10.86 -9.53
C GLN A 98 1.01 11.02 -10.71
N TYR A 99 -0.24 11.42 -10.49
CA TYR A 99 -1.23 11.70 -11.54
C TYR A 99 -0.87 12.89 -12.45
N THR A 100 0.04 13.76 -12.08
CA THR A 100 0.54 14.81 -13.00
C THR A 100 1.40 14.27 -14.12
N HIS A 101 1.95 13.05 -13.95
CA HIS A 101 2.89 12.43 -14.88
C HIS A 101 2.40 11.12 -15.48
N SER A 102 1.31 10.55 -14.92
CA SER A 102 0.79 9.22 -15.28
C SER A 102 -0.69 9.11 -14.96
N ASP A 103 -1.41 8.23 -15.65
CA ASP A 103 -2.78 7.83 -15.28
C ASP A 103 -2.81 6.79 -14.13
N HIS A 104 -1.64 6.46 -13.55
CA HIS A 104 -1.47 5.48 -12.51
C HIS A 104 -0.73 6.08 -11.32
N TYR A 105 -1.02 5.56 -10.12
CA TYR A 105 -0.23 5.83 -8.92
C TYR A 105 -0.07 4.58 -8.07
N ALA A 106 0.91 4.59 -7.18
CA ALA A 106 1.07 3.62 -6.12
C ALA A 106 1.55 4.32 -4.85
N THR A 107 0.79 4.21 -3.77
CA THR A 107 1.15 4.78 -2.47
C THR A 107 0.86 3.78 -1.35
N ILE A 108 1.60 3.87 -0.25
CA ILE A 108 1.41 3.01 0.93
C ILE A 108 0.97 3.91 2.09
N TYR A 109 -0.14 3.55 2.71
CA TYR A 109 -0.67 4.25 3.89
C TYR A 109 -1.39 3.28 4.82
N ARG A 110 -1.66 3.73 6.04
CA ARG A 110 -2.33 2.93 7.05
C ARG A 110 -3.84 3.03 6.90
N ILE A 111 -4.52 1.88 6.90
CA ILE A 111 -5.98 1.78 6.89
C ILE A 111 -6.46 1.11 8.18
N ARG A 112 -7.50 1.67 8.77
CA ARG A 112 -8.13 1.16 9.98
C ARG A 112 -8.92 -0.11 9.69
N CYS A 113 -8.63 -1.17 10.45
CA CYS A 113 -9.37 -2.41 10.46
C CYS A 113 -10.62 -2.31 11.37
N LYS A 114 -11.52 -3.30 11.27
CA LYS A 114 -12.73 -3.38 12.08
C LYS A 114 -12.45 -3.43 13.58
N ASP A 115 -11.37 -4.07 13.99
CA ASP A 115 -10.93 -4.18 15.39
C ASP A 115 -10.25 -2.91 15.93
N GLY A 116 -10.16 -1.86 15.14
CA GLY A 116 -9.52 -0.60 15.48
C GLY A 116 -8.01 -0.56 15.26
N THR A 117 -7.39 -1.68 14.88
CA THR A 117 -5.96 -1.71 14.49
C THR A 117 -5.76 -1.09 13.12
N TYR A 118 -4.49 -0.81 12.76
CA TYR A 118 -4.14 -0.29 11.44
C TYR A 118 -3.26 -1.29 10.69
N LYS A 119 -3.52 -1.43 9.38
CA LYS A 119 -2.70 -2.17 8.44
C LYS A 119 -2.08 -1.25 7.40
N TYR A 120 -0.85 -1.55 6.99
CA TYR A 120 -0.23 -0.92 5.83
C TYR A 120 -0.79 -1.53 4.55
N ILE A 121 -1.41 -0.71 3.73
CA ILE A 121 -1.98 -1.10 2.44
C ILE A 121 -1.29 -0.31 1.33
N GLU A 122 -0.82 -1.02 0.31
CA GLU A 122 -0.41 -0.40 -0.95
C GLU A 122 -1.64 -0.24 -1.83
N ASP A 123 -1.97 1.00 -2.13
CA ASP A 123 -3.05 1.40 -3.02
C ASP A 123 -2.47 1.71 -4.39
N ARG A 124 -2.75 0.86 -5.37
CA ARG A 124 -2.38 1.05 -6.77
C ARG A 124 -3.60 1.46 -7.55
N GLY A 125 -3.64 2.71 -7.93
CA GLY A 125 -4.77 3.31 -8.61
C GLY A 125 -4.52 3.62 -10.06
N GLN A 126 -5.59 3.54 -10.86
CA GLN A 126 -5.64 3.98 -12.24
C GLN A 126 -6.84 4.91 -12.44
N LYS A 127 -6.59 6.04 -13.09
CA LYS A 127 -7.62 6.96 -13.55
C LYS A 127 -8.27 6.42 -14.82
N VAL A 128 -9.59 6.26 -14.81
CA VAL A 128 -10.38 5.74 -15.93
C VAL A 128 -11.39 6.78 -16.36
N ILE A 129 -11.29 7.21 -17.61
CA ILE A 129 -12.24 8.15 -18.21
C ILE A 129 -13.30 7.35 -18.97
N LYS A 130 -14.54 7.46 -18.54
CA LYS A 130 -15.69 6.80 -19.16
C LYS A 130 -16.10 7.47 -20.48
N VAL A 131 -16.86 6.76 -21.30
CA VAL A 131 -17.39 7.27 -22.58
C VAL A 131 -18.21 8.55 -22.41
N ASN A 132 -18.90 8.70 -21.27
CA ASN A 132 -19.68 9.89 -20.94
C ASN A 132 -18.84 11.04 -20.33
N GLY A 133 -17.51 10.90 -20.29
CA GLY A 133 -16.58 11.89 -19.73
C GLY A 133 -16.43 11.87 -18.21
N THR A 134 -17.17 11.00 -17.47
CA THR A 134 -16.96 10.85 -16.03
C THR A 134 -15.65 10.14 -15.74
N ILE A 135 -15.00 10.53 -14.64
CA ILE A 135 -13.75 9.93 -14.17
C ILE A 135 -14.04 9.01 -13.00
N GLU A 136 -13.40 7.87 -13.01
CA GLU A 136 -13.37 6.92 -11.90
C GLU A 136 -11.93 6.56 -11.56
N HIS A 137 -11.68 6.23 -10.30
CA HIS A 137 -10.41 5.69 -9.82
C HIS A 137 -10.57 4.20 -9.53
N TRP A 138 -9.89 3.37 -10.31
CA TRP A 138 -9.89 1.92 -10.14
C TRP A 138 -8.63 1.50 -9.39
N ASN A 139 -8.80 0.84 -8.26
CA ASN A 139 -7.72 0.60 -7.33
C ASN A 139 -7.59 -0.87 -6.95
N LEU A 140 -6.35 -1.34 -6.92
CA LEU A 140 -5.94 -2.60 -6.32
C LEU A 140 -5.32 -2.33 -4.95
N MET A 141 -5.89 -2.95 -3.91
CA MET A 141 -5.51 -2.78 -2.51
C MET A 141 -4.72 -3.99 -2.05
N LEU A 142 -3.43 -3.85 -1.76
CA LEU A 142 -2.53 -4.94 -1.38
C LEU A 142 -2.09 -4.81 0.08
N ASP A 143 -2.25 -5.88 0.86
CA ASP A 143 -1.74 -5.93 2.24
C ASP A 143 -0.20 -5.95 2.23
N LYS A 144 0.41 -4.93 2.83
CA LYS A 144 1.85 -4.78 3.00
C LYS A 144 2.28 -4.82 4.47
N ASN A 145 1.38 -5.20 5.34
CA ASN A 145 1.60 -5.11 6.77
C ASN A 145 2.86 -5.87 7.22
N ASP A 146 3.00 -7.13 6.84
CA ASP A 146 4.18 -7.94 7.17
C ASP A 146 5.47 -7.37 6.59
N PHE A 147 5.41 -6.90 5.33
CA PHE A 147 6.55 -6.29 4.67
C PHE A 147 7.01 -5.01 5.39
N MET A 148 6.08 -4.12 5.72
CA MET A 148 6.36 -2.86 6.39
C MET A 148 6.90 -3.08 7.80
N HIS A 149 6.32 -3.99 8.58
CA HIS A 149 6.83 -4.32 9.93
C HIS A 149 8.26 -4.86 9.88
N LYS A 150 8.56 -5.77 8.94
CA LYS A 150 9.93 -6.29 8.74
C LYS A 150 10.90 -5.18 8.32
N SER A 151 10.49 -4.30 7.43
CA SER A 151 11.29 -3.17 6.95
C SER A 151 11.64 -2.19 8.08
N ILE A 152 10.65 -1.83 8.90
CA ILE A 152 10.82 -0.93 10.04
C ILE A 152 11.74 -1.57 11.09
N ALA A 153 11.55 -2.86 11.39
CA ALA A 153 12.40 -3.59 12.34
C ALA A 153 13.86 -3.64 11.87
N LEU A 154 14.09 -3.94 10.58
CA LEU A 154 15.45 -3.96 10.00
C LEU A 154 16.12 -2.58 10.02
N GLU A 155 15.39 -1.54 9.75
CA GLU A 155 15.91 -0.17 9.79
C GLU A 155 16.28 0.23 11.24
N SER A 156 15.45 -0.12 12.20
CA SER A 156 15.71 0.09 13.63
C SER A 156 16.98 -0.63 14.07
N GLU A 157 17.15 -1.91 13.69
CA GLU A 157 18.34 -2.69 13.97
C GLU A 157 19.61 -2.08 13.36
N LYS A 158 19.54 -1.64 12.10
CA LYS A 158 20.66 -0.95 11.45
C LYS A 158 21.05 0.34 12.16
N LYS A 159 20.07 1.14 12.61
CA LYS A 159 20.32 2.36 13.38
C LYS A 159 20.99 2.03 14.73
N ALA A 160 20.50 1.02 15.44
CA ALA A 160 21.08 0.58 16.70
C ALA A 160 22.52 0.07 16.55
N ASN A 161 22.78 -0.74 15.53
CA ASN A 161 24.13 -1.26 15.24
C ASN A 161 25.10 -0.14 14.85
N LYS A 162 24.66 0.85 14.07
CA LYS A 162 25.48 2.02 13.75
C LYS A 162 25.84 2.81 15.00
N SER A 163 24.85 3.10 15.86
CA SER A 163 25.09 3.83 17.11
C SER A 163 26.06 3.08 18.03
N LYS A 164 25.95 1.74 18.11
CA LYS A 164 26.87 0.89 18.88
C LYS A 164 28.29 0.95 18.31
N SER A 165 28.45 0.90 16.99
CA SER A 165 29.75 1.00 16.32
C SER A 165 30.41 2.36 16.55
N ASP A 166 29.64 3.44 16.41
CA ASP A 166 30.11 4.81 16.64
C ASP A 166 30.54 5.01 18.11
N PHE A 167 29.77 4.44 19.05
CA PHE A 167 30.12 4.47 20.46
C PHE A 167 31.46 3.73 20.77
N LEU A 168 31.61 2.51 20.23
CA LEU A 168 32.84 1.72 20.43
C LEU A 168 34.07 2.40 19.81
N SER A 169 33.90 3.04 18.63
CA SER A 169 34.95 3.80 17.97
C SER A 169 35.42 4.97 18.83
N ARG A 170 34.48 5.76 19.39
CA ARG A 170 34.80 6.88 20.28
C ARG A 170 35.46 6.39 21.55
N MET A 171 34.93 5.36 22.21
CA MET A 171 35.54 4.79 23.39
C MET A 171 36.97 4.29 23.13
N SER A 172 37.21 3.61 21.99
CA SER A 172 38.55 3.15 21.63
C SER A 172 39.55 4.30 21.47
N HIS A 173 39.09 5.40 20.86
CA HIS A 173 39.89 6.62 20.71
C HIS A 173 40.19 7.25 22.08
N ASP A 174 39.17 7.38 22.94
CA ASP A 174 39.28 8.04 24.24
C ASP A 174 40.13 7.22 25.23
N MET A 175 40.12 5.89 25.09
CA MET A 175 41.00 5.00 25.89
C MET A 175 42.45 4.97 25.39
N ARG A 176 42.67 5.16 24.06
CA ARG A 176 44.03 5.14 23.47
C ARG A 176 44.90 6.30 24.01
N THR A 177 44.32 7.46 24.21
CA THR A 177 45.05 8.67 24.65
C THR A 177 45.67 8.50 26.02
N PRO A 178 44.94 8.12 27.12
CA PRO A 178 45.54 7.89 28.41
C PRO A 178 46.48 6.66 28.44
N LEU A 179 46.13 5.61 27.64
CA LEU A 179 46.99 4.42 27.58
C LEU A 179 48.35 4.73 26.94
N ASN A 180 48.38 5.51 25.87
CA ASN A 180 49.61 5.98 25.26
C ASN A 180 50.44 6.87 26.21
N GLY A 181 49.77 7.68 27.05
CA GLY A 181 50.39 8.45 28.09
C GLY A 181 51.11 7.56 29.15
N ILE A 182 50.43 6.52 29.63
CA ILE A 182 50.97 5.55 30.58
C ILE A 182 52.16 4.79 29.96
N ILE A 183 52.03 4.30 28.75
CA ILE A 183 53.11 3.60 28.02
C ILE A 183 54.32 4.52 27.82
N GLY A 184 54.09 5.79 27.53
CA GLY A 184 55.15 6.81 27.40
C GLY A 184 55.92 7.01 28.73
N LEU A 185 55.20 7.11 29.85
CA LEU A 185 55.79 7.24 31.16
C LEU A 185 56.59 5.99 31.55
N LEU A 186 56.06 4.79 31.28
CA LEU A 186 56.78 3.54 31.55
C LEU A 186 58.07 3.44 30.75
N LYS A 187 58.09 3.82 29.48
CA LYS A 187 59.30 3.84 28.65
C LYS A 187 60.36 4.83 29.15
N ILE A 188 59.94 5.99 29.65
CA ILE A 188 60.86 6.97 30.27
C ILE A 188 61.45 6.43 31.57
N SER A 189 60.62 5.79 32.38
CA SER A 189 61.06 5.15 33.65
C SER A 189 62.10 4.03 33.38
N GLU A 190 61.82 3.18 32.40
CA GLU A 190 62.74 2.08 32.02
C GLU A 190 64.10 2.58 31.53
N LYS A 191 64.11 3.68 30.77
CA LYS A 191 65.32 4.30 30.31
C LYS A 191 66.15 4.90 31.46
N HIS A 192 65.53 5.51 32.45
CA HIS A 192 66.21 6.05 33.64
C HIS A 192 66.73 4.97 34.58
N PHE A 193 66.18 3.76 34.53
CA PHE A 193 66.66 2.63 35.34
C PHE A 193 67.91 1.94 34.74
N ASN A 194 68.04 1.95 33.41
CA ASN A 194 69.14 1.33 32.69
C ASN A 194 70.36 2.25 32.51
N ASP A 195 70.25 3.55 32.79
CA ASP A 195 71.36 4.53 32.76
C ASP A 195 72.08 4.73 34.08
N ARG A 196 71.88 3.83 35.05
CA ARG A 196 72.60 3.75 36.32
C ARG A 196 73.40 2.46 36.36
#